data_a0ee052e964035eeb9e2f373e8f7687f
#
_entry.id   a0ee052e964035eeb9e2f373e8f7687f
#
_cell.length_a   1.000
_cell.length_b   1.000
_cell.length_c   1.000
_cell.angle_alpha   90.00
_cell.angle_beta   90.00
_cell.angle_gamma   90.00
#
_symmetry.space_group_name_H-M   'P 1'
#
loop_
_entity.id
_entity.type
_entity.pdbx_description
1 polymer ?
#
loop_
_entity_poly.entity_id
_entity_poly.type
_entity_poly.pdbx_seq_one_letter_code
_entity_poly.pdbx_strand_id
1 'polypeptide(L)'
;MFVTLIFRATLVIALVSLCASSARAEGVLMKLQPTPWNIDGQPILGTYGADRVEDLEKVHAVGMNVILAGKTELDITTPAGKYCFEKGIKVLPHLTSHIYHGVRLREPVAAGQKDIPLYFSGGVPTWASRIIELDGELIRYETMNENGLVGCERGINGTTPADHREGTILFWPEECRAEVQAIKDSPNLFGYYVLDDSPGDARSALQAMYKVLKEVDPARPVCAGFGDAGSITNFAPGVCDILFIYWYPVSTNRYNRERTAQEVQHMLSAARSRVPGVPFVGIYHAFDGRPAKTGQGLPTPEQLREQLEDFVREGASGLVSFICHNEVVPGWADIPSLEPPVTQAMKEIRETGGLTVRPENEQMAAQRLQPQGHWEKPNPLPGFVPAWYVAAPFDAAGTLLDTPVPPEEGIDPDAIFEVRNSKAKWRMHPTTAGTLGYSNIYGVEKEVIAYAWCEVTSPVEQEVQLRFCSDDDAWVRVNGKEVARYTGVNGLDFDKEIIPITLKKGTSRIEVKNCNRAGMWGIFARITDTEGRALEGLGFSPER
;
A
#
# COMPACT_ATOMS: atom_id res chain seq x y z
N MET A 1 72.10 41.54 17.96
CA MET A 1 71.39 41.20 19.20
C MET A 1 69.95 41.51 19.09
N PHE A 2 69.28 40.67 18.29
CA PHE A 2 67.86 40.72 18.04
C PHE A 2 67.47 39.34 17.51
N VAL A 3 67.11 38.42 18.32
CA VAL A 3 66.34 37.19 18.02
C VAL A 3 65.93 36.65 19.40
N THR A 4 64.65 36.50 19.60
CA THR A 4 63.98 35.75 20.65
C THR A 4 62.83 36.56 21.24
N LEU A 5 61.67 36.60 20.52
CA LEU A 5 60.31 36.82 21.11
C LEU A 5 59.21 36.66 20.06
N ILE A 6 59.15 35.52 19.40
CA ILE A 6 57.95 35.11 18.61
C ILE A 6 57.82 33.58 18.68
N PHE A 7 57.46 33.06 19.84
CA PHE A 7 57.07 31.62 19.92
C PHE A 7 56.30 31.34 21.23
N ARG A 8 55.33 32.16 21.58
CA ARG A 8 54.41 31.83 22.68
C ARG A 8 52.93 32.27 22.50
N ALA A 9 52.52 32.67 21.30
CA ALA A 9 51.16 33.12 21.07
C ALA A 9 50.31 32.18 20.18
N THR A 10 50.88 31.09 19.66
CA THR A 10 50.19 30.21 18.69
C THR A 10 49.73 28.86 19.27
N LEU A 11 49.90 28.61 20.57
CA LEU A 11 49.53 27.35 21.19
C LEU A 11 48.34 27.44 22.15
N VAL A 12 47.70 28.59 22.29
CA VAL A 12 46.49 28.75 23.14
C VAL A 12 45.19 28.83 22.31
N ILE A 13 45.30 29.08 21.01
CA ILE A 13 44.10 29.11 20.12
C ILE A 13 43.75 27.72 19.59
N ALA A 14 44.66 26.75 19.62
CA ALA A 14 44.39 25.39 19.15
C ALA A 14 43.78 24.45 20.20
N LEU A 15 43.65 24.87 21.46
CA LEU A 15 43.07 24.05 22.53
C LEU A 15 41.66 24.49 22.98
N VAL A 16 41.12 25.57 22.43
CA VAL A 16 39.75 26.01 22.68
C VAL A 16 38.78 25.50 21.59
N SER A 17 39.27 25.00 20.44
CA SER A 17 38.47 24.44 19.38
C SER A 17 38.25 22.92 19.46
N LEU A 18 38.70 22.25 20.51
CA LEU A 18 38.52 20.79 20.67
C LEU A 18 37.61 20.41 21.84
N CYS A 19 36.95 21.37 22.46
CA CYS A 19 35.89 21.15 23.44
C CYS A 19 34.55 21.74 23.00
N ALA A 20 34.28 21.80 21.69
CA ALA A 20 32.93 21.74 21.22
C ALA A 20 32.50 20.26 21.35
N SER A 21 32.29 19.82 22.61
CA SER A 21 31.50 18.66 22.90
C SER A 21 30.25 18.83 22.10
N SER A 22 29.98 17.88 21.21
CA SER A 22 28.67 17.65 20.65
C SER A 22 27.69 17.51 21.82
N ALA A 23 27.17 18.62 22.33
CA ALA A 23 25.92 18.59 23.05
C ALA A 23 24.93 18.03 22.01
N ARG A 24 24.71 16.73 22.06
CA ARG A 24 23.55 16.13 21.39
C ARG A 24 22.37 16.92 21.91
N ALA A 25 21.70 17.67 21.04
CA ALA A 25 20.50 18.37 21.42
C ALA A 25 19.61 17.36 22.12
N GLU A 26 19.19 17.64 23.34
CA GLU A 26 18.33 16.74 24.11
C GLU A 26 17.05 16.54 23.31
N GLY A 27 16.64 15.28 23.14
CA GLY A 27 15.38 14.95 22.45
C GLY A 27 14.19 15.51 23.22
N VAL A 28 13.11 15.77 22.52
CA VAL A 28 11.85 16.28 23.08
C VAL A 28 10.85 15.14 23.24
N LEU A 29 10.28 14.99 24.44
CA LEU A 29 9.22 14.01 24.64
C LEU A 29 7.96 14.44 23.86
N MET A 30 7.59 13.66 22.84
CA MET A 30 6.37 13.83 22.06
C MET A 30 5.38 12.73 22.41
N LYS A 31 4.14 13.14 22.73
CA LYS A 31 3.07 12.22 23.13
C LYS A 31 2.39 11.61 21.90
N LEU A 32 1.99 10.35 22.02
CA LEU A 32 0.99 9.79 21.11
C LEU A 32 -0.32 10.57 21.23
N GLN A 33 -1.01 10.76 20.11
CA GLN A 33 -2.27 11.50 20.10
C GLN A 33 -3.38 10.67 20.75
N PRO A 34 -4.24 11.27 21.58
CA PRO A 34 -5.37 10.57 22.14
C PRO A 34 -6.37 10.18 21.05
N THR A 35 -6.98 9.01 21.21
CA THR A 35 -8.04 8.51 20.33
C THR A 35 -9.16 7.93 21.18
N PRO A 36 -10.45 7.98 20.76
CA PRO A 36 -11.51 7.27 21.43
C PRO A 36 -11.29 5.74 21.42
N TRP A 37 -10.48 5.26 20.50
CA TRP A 37 -10.17 3.85 20.31
C TRP A 37 -8.88 3.48 21.06
N ASN A 38 -8.93 3.50 22.39
CA ASN A 38 -7.82 3.06 23.24
C ASN A 38 -8.13 1.72 23.90
N ILE A 39 -7.11 1.07 24.45
CA ILE A 39 -7.24 -0.19 25.17
C ILE A 39 -6.94 0.09 26.65
N ASP A 40 -7.98 0.10 27.49
CA ASP A 40 -7.88 0.39 28.93
C ASP A 40 -7.14 1.72 29.23
N GLY A 41 -7.41 2.75 28.42
CA GLY A 41 -6.79 4.06 28.55
C GLY A 41 -5.37 4.16 27.98
N GLN A 42 -4.84 3.07 27.43
CA GLN A 42 -3.52 3.03 26.79
C GLN A 42 -3.61 3.18 25.27
N PRO A 43 -2.60 3.74 24.63
CA PRO A 43 -2.53 3.79 23.17
C PRO A 43 -2.48 2.38 22.56
N ILE A 44 -2.81 2.28 21.27
CA ILE A 44 -2.71 1.04 20.50
C ILE A 44 -1.23 0.72 20.30
N LEU A 45 -0.74 -0.33 20.96
CA LEU A 45 0.63 -0.82 20.82
C LEU A 45 0.58 -2.30 20.45
N GLY A 46 1.06 -2.66 19.27
CA GLY A 46 0.81 -4.01 18.80
C GLY A 46 1.79 -4.56 17.76
N THR A 47 1.41 -5.71 17.24
CA THR A 47 2.19 -6.42 16.24
C THR A 47 1.32 -7.34 15.37
N TYR A 48 1.81 -7.63 14.19
CA TYR A 48 1.36 -8.76 13.38
C TYR A 48 2.03 -10.07 13.80
N GLY A 49 1.42 -11.21 13.44
CA GLY A 49 2.08 -12.53 13.48
C GLY A 49 2.43 -13.03 14.88
N ALA A 50 1.49 -12.92 15.83
CA ALA A 50 1.61 -13.47 17.16
C ALA A 50 0.42 -14.40 17.42
N ASP A 51 0.47 -15.61 16.88
CA ASP A 51 -0.61 -16.61 16.94
C ASP A 51 -0.29 -17.79 17.86
N ARG A 52 0.97 -17.95 18.28
CA ARG A 52 1.40 -18.95 19.26
C ARG A 52 1.49 -18.34 20.66
N VAL A 53 1.28 -19.16 21.69
CA VAL A 53 1.38 -18.71 23.09
C VAL A 53 2.76 -18.11 23.40
N GLU A 54 3.84 -18.70 22.86
CA GLU A 54 5.21 -18.19 23.07
C GLU A 54 5.40 -16.78 22.48
N ASP A 55 4.76 -16.48 21.37
CA ASP A 55 4.81 -15.15 20.76
C ASP A 55 3.98 -14.15 21.57
N LEU A 56 2.81 -14.58 22.05
CA LEU A 56 1.95 -13.78 22.94
C LEU A 56 2.63 -13.46 24.28
N GLU A 57 3.46 -14.38 24.80
CA GLU A 57 4.27 -14.13 26.00
C GLU A 57 5.28 -13.01 25.75
N LYS A 58 5.95 -13.00 24.59
CA LYS A 58 6.86 -11.90 24.19
C LYS A 58 6.12 -10.59 23.99
N VAL A 59 4.98 -10.61 23.29
CA VAL A 59 4.09 -9.45 23.08
C VAL A 59 3.68 -8.83 24.42
N HIS A 60 3.24 -9.64 25.38
CA HIS A 60 2.88 -9.18 26.71
C HIS A 60 4.10 -8.62 27.49
N ALA A 61 5.24 -9.32 27.42
CA ALA A 61 6.46 -8.92 28.12
C ALA A 61 6.98 -7.54 27.68
N VAL A 62 6.91 -7.23 26.38
CA VAL A 62 7.29 -5.90 25.87
C VAL A 62 6.21 -4.85 26.08
N GLY A 63 5.01 -5.24 26.56
CA GLY A 63 3.92 -4.34 26.90
C GLY A 63 3.03 -3.91 25.74
N MET A 64 2.97 -4.68 24.68
CA MET A 64 1.97 -4.51 23.63
C MET A 64 0.60 -5.02 24.11
N ASN A 65 -0.48 -4.43 23.59
CA ASN A 65 -1.85 -4.66 24.04
C ASN A 65 -2.81 -5.08 22.91
N VAL A 66 -2.33 -5.18 21.66
CA VAL A 66 -3.12 -5.64 20.52
C VAL A 66 -2.28 -6.49 19.58
N ILE A 67 -2.91 -7.49 18.98
CA ILE A 67 -2.34 -8.27 17.90
C ILE A 67 -3.24 -8.21 16.66
N LEU A 68 -2.62 -8.14 15.49
CA LEU A 68 -3.29 -8.35 14.21
C LEU A 68 -3.09 -9.84 13.87
N ALA A 69 -4.18 -10.59 13.97
CA ALA A 69 -4.12 -12.05 13.93
C ALA A 69 -5.39 -12.66 13.31
N GLY A 70 -5.48 -13.98 13.33
CA GLY A 70 -6.65 -14.72 12.88
C GLY A 70 -7.81 -14.68 13.86
N LYS A 71 -8.68 -15.69 13.76
CA LYS A 71 -9.88 -15.82 14.60
C LYS A 71 -9.65 -16.75 15.79
N THR A 72 -8.59 -17.54 15.76
CA THR A 72 -8.25 -18.50 16.84
C THR A 72 -8.04 -17.78 18.17
N GLU A 73 -7.42 -16.60 18.12
CA GLU A 73 -7.11 -15.75 19.27
C GLU A 73 -8.36 -15.05 19.85
N LEU A 74 -9.46 -15.04 19.10
CA LEU A 74 -10.76 -14.56 19.57
C LEU A 74 -11.48 -15.60 20.43
N ASP A 75 -11.21 -16.89 20.23
CA ASP A 75 -11.86 -17.98 20.96
C ASP A 75 -11.11 -18.27 22.27
N ILE A 76 -11.70 -17.86 23.38
CA ILE A 76 -11.13 -18.05 24.74
C ILE A 76 -11.01 -19.52 25.16
N THR A 77 -11.53 -20.48 24.39
CA THR A 77 -11.35 -21.91 24.63
C THR A 77 -10.04 -22.45 24.06
N THR A 78 -9.43 -21.73 23.13
CA THR A 78 -8.10 -22.04 22.63
C THR A 78 -7.00 -21.59 23.59
N PRO A 79 -5.80 -22.20 23.57
CA PRO A 79 -4.69 -21.73 24.38
C PRO A 79 -4.31 -20.26 24.13
N ALA A 80 -4.24 -19.83 22.86
CA ALA A 80 -3.90 -18.48 22.47
C ALA A 80 -4.99 -17.47 22.89
N GLY A 81 -6.26 -17.77 22.60
CA GLY A 81 -7.37 -16.90 22.97
C GLY A 81 -7.56 -16.77 24.49
N LYS A 82 -7.34 -17.87 25.23
CA LYS A 82 -7.33 -17.84 26.69
C LYS A 82 -6.21 -16.95 27.24
N TYR A 83 -5.00 -17.07 26.67
CA TYR A 83 -3.85 -16.24 27.05
C TYR A 83 -4.14 -14.75 26.80
N CYS A 84 -4.65 -14.41 25.60
CA CYS A 84 -5.06 -13.05 25.26
C CYS A 84 -6.05 -12.49 26.28
N PHE A 85 -7.08 -13.27 26.64
CA PHE A 85 -8.09 -12.87 27.62
C PHE A 85 -7.48 -12.60 29.01
N GLU A 86 -6.67 -13.54 29.52
CA GLU A 86 -6.03 -13.44 30.83
C GLU A 86 -5.03 -12.27 30.94
N LYS A 87 -4.39 -11.90 29.83
CA LYS A 87 -3.39 -10.84 29.77
C LYS A 87 -3.94 -9.51 29.26
N GLY A 88 -5.21 -9.42 28.88
CA GLY A 88 -5.83 -8.22 28.36
C GLY A 88 -5.35 -7.83 26.96
N ILE A 89 -4.73 -8.77 26.21
CA ILE A 89 -4.33 -8.55 24.83
C ILE A 89 -5.57 -8.61 23.95
N LYS A 90 -5.79 -7.56 23.17
CA LYS A 90 -6.90 -7.49 22.20
C LYS A 90 -6.48 -8.03 20.85
N VAL A 91 -7.46 -8.45 20.07
CA VAL A 91 -7.29 -9.04 18.74
C VAL A 91 -7.98 -8.15 17.71
N LEU A 92 -7.27 -7.84 16.65
CA LEU A 92 -7.77 -7.17 15.47
C LEU A 92 -7.75 -8.19 14.30
N PRO A 93 -8.87 -8.93 14.09
CA PRO A 93 -8.93 -9.98 13.10
C PRO A 93 -8.93 -9.42 11.68
N HIS A 94 -8.23 -10.14 10.78
CA HIS A 94 -8.23 -9.85 9.36
C HIS A 94 -9.54 -10.29 8.71
N LEU A 95 -10.32 -9.35 8.20
CA LEU A 95 -11.49 -9.58 7.35
C LEU A 95 -11.19 -9.23 5.88
N THR A 96 -9.94 -9.07 5.55
CA THR A 96 -9.45 -8.68 4.22
C THR A 96 -9.87 -9.65 3.12
N SER A 97 -10.13 -10.92 3.46
CA SER A 97 -10.61 -11.94 2.51
C SER A 97 -11.92 -11.57 1.82
N HIS A 98 -12.77 -10.75 2.42
CA HIS A 98 -14.00 -10.26 1.79
C HIS A 98 -13.75 -9.29 0.64
N ILE A 99 -12.57 -8.70 0.57
CA ILE A 99 -12.12 -7.81 -0.51
C ILE A 99 -11.14 -8.52 -1.46
N TYR A 100 -10.23 -9.35 -0.91
CA TYR A 100 -9.16 -10.04 -1.64
C TYR A 100 -9.55 -11.45 -2.14
N HIS A 101 -10.83 -11.78 -2.22
CA HIS A 101 -11.28 -13.10 -2.68
C HIS A 101 -11.02 -13.39 -4.16
N GLY A 102 -10.47 -12.42 -4.90
CA GLY A 102 -10.08 -12.60 -6.30
C GLY A 102 -11.25 -12.69 -7.29
N VAL A 103 -12.46 -12.27 -6.89
CA VAL A 103 -13.62 -12.26 -7.78
C VAL A 103 -13.92 -10.85 -8.26
N ARG A 104 -13.94 -10.68 -9.59
CA ARG A 104 -14.11 -9.36 -10.24
C ARG A 104 -14.92 -9.49 -11.51
N LEU A 105 -15.50 -8.40 -11.97
CA LEU A 105 -16.08 -8.34 -13.30
C LEU A 105 -15.02 -8.59 -14.38
N ARG A 106 -15.25 -9.57 -15.25
CA ARG A 106 -14.38 -9.91 -16.38
C ARG A 106 -14.52 -8.94 -17.55
N GLU A 107 -15.67 -8.29 -17.66
CA GLU A 107 -16.00 -7.30 -18.69
C GLU A 107 -17.04 -6.32 -18.16
N PRO A 108 -17.25 -5.15 -18.81
CA PRO A 108 -18.32 -4.24 -18.43
C PRO A 108 -19.70 -4.91 -18.48
N VAL A 109 -20.54 -4.62 -17.50
CA VAL A 109 -21.87 -5.19 -17.35
C VAL A 109 -22.90 -4.08 -17.44
N ALA A 110 -23.85 -4.20 -18.40
CA ALA A 110 -24.95 -3.25 -18.54
C ALA A 110 -26.05 -3.49 -17.49
N ALA A 111 -26.78 -2.43 -17.13
CA ALA A 111 -27.85 -2.45 -16.11
C ALA A 111 -28.92 -3.54 -16.34
N GLY A 112 -29.23 -3.88 -17.60
CA GLY A 112 -30.20 -4.91 -17.94
C GLY A 112 -29.67 -6.34 -18.08
N GLN A 113 -28.35 -6.53 -17.89
CA GLN A 113 -27.71 -7.83 -18.11
C GLN A 113 -28.03 -8.79 -16.97
N LYS A 114 -28.45 -10.02 -17.31
CA LYS A 114 -28.86 -11.05 -16.33
C LYS A 114 -27.79 -12.08 -16.01
N ASP A 115 -26.80 -12.23 -16.89
CA ASP A 115 -25.64 -13.07 -16.64
C ASP A 115 -24.41 -12.19 -16.52
N ILE A 116 -23.73 -12.27 -15.40
CA ILE A 116 -22.61 -11.39 -15.05
C ILE A 116 -21.30 -12.19 -15.16
N PRO A 117 -20.49 -11.93 -16.20
CA PRO A 117 -19.23 -12.63 -16.39
C PRO A 117 -18.19 -12.24 -15.35
N LEU A 118 -17.60 -13.26 -14.71
CA LEU A 118 -16.62 -13.06 -13.64
C LEU A 118 -15.26 -13.64 -14.01
N TYR A 119 -14.25 -13.03 -13.40
CA TYR A 119 -12.92 -13.55 -13.27
C TYR A 119 -12.70 -14.06 -11.85
N PHE A 120 -12.10 -15.25 -11.72
CA PHE A 120 -11.78 -15.89 -10.44
C PHE A 120 -10.29 -16.22 -10.41
N SER A 121 -9.53 -15.57 -9.52
CA SER A 121 -8.10 -15.88 -9.37
C SER A 121 -7.83 -17.14 -8.54
N GLY A 122 -8.73 -17.48 -7.61
CA GLY A 122 -8.60 -18.61 -6.68
C GLY A 122 -9.63 -19.73 -6.85
N GLY A 123 -10.35 -19.76 -7.99
CA GLY A 123 -11.47 -20.67 -8.21
C GLY A 123 -12.83 -20.09 -7.76
N VAL A 124 -13.91 -20.80 -8.08
CA VAL A 124 -15.28 -20.35 -7.77
C VAL A 124 -15.54 -20.48 -6.28
N PRO A 125 -15.88 -19.38 -5.57
CA PRO A 125 -16.19 -19.45 -4.15
C PRO A 125 -17.42 -20.31 -3.85
N THR A 126 -17.41 -20.96 -2.69
CA THR A 126 -18.52 -21.81 -2.21
C THR A 126 -19.37 -21.12 -1.14
N TRP A 127 -19.66 -19.84 -1.31
CA TRP A 127 -20.48 -19.09 -0.37
C TRP A 127 -21.95 -19.47 -0.38
N ALA A 128 -22.58 -19.37 0.78
CA ALA A 128 -23.99 -19.72 0.93
C ALA A 128 -24.93 -18.62 0.41
N SER A 129 -24.52 -17.35 0.54
CA SER A 129 -25.30 -16.21 0.07
C SER A 129 -25.43 -16.17 -1.44
N ARG A 130 -26.61 -15.77 -1.90
CA ARG A 130 -26.95 -15.53 -3.31
C ARG A 130 -27.10 -14.05 -3.63
N ILE A 131 -26.62 -13.19 -2.74
CA ILE A 131 -26.69 -11.73 -2.90
C ILE A 131 -25.29 -11.18 -2.89
N ILE A 132 -25.00 -10.37 -3.90
CA ILE A 132 -23.79 -9.57 -3.98
C ILE A 132 -24.13 -8.09 -3.95
N GLU A 133 -23.13 -7.28 -3.59
CA GLU A 133 -23.12 -5.85 -3.84
C GLU A 133 -22.06 -5.51 -4.88
N LEU A 134 -22.42 -4.64 -5.81
CA LEU A 134 -21.60 -4.18 -6.90
C LEU A 134 -21.85 -2.68 -7.09
N ASP A 135 -20.88 -1.84 -6.70
CA ASP A 135 -20.96 -0.36 -6.74
C ASP A 135 -22.28 0.23 -6.17
N GLY A 136 -22.74 -0.31 -5.05
CA GLY A 136 -23.98 0.12 -4.39
C GLY A 136 -25.24 -0.54 -4.90
N GLU A 137 -25.18 -1.36 -5.95
CA GLU A 137 -26.29 -2.16 -6.42
C GLU A 137 -26.31 -3.53 -5.74
N LEU A 138 -27.44 -3.94 -5.18
CA LEU A 138 -27.64 -5.30 -4.69
C LEU A 138 -28.23 -6.17 -5.82
N ILE A 139 -27.61 -7.32 -6.03
CA ILE A 139 -27.94 -8.26 -7.10
C ILE A 139 -28.12 -9.64 -6.50
N ARG A 140 -29.27 -10.28 -6.77
CA ARG A 140 -29.49 -11.70 -6.44
C ARG A 140 -29.20 -12.53 -7.67
N TYR A 141 -28.52 -13.66 -7.49
CA TYR A 141 -28.25 -14.61 -8.58
C TYR A 141 -28.78 -16.01 -8.26
N GLU A 142 -29.14 -16.76 -9.28
CA GLU A 142 -29.62 -18.13 -9.14
C GLU A 142 -28.46 -19.11 -8.90
N THR A 143 -27.42 -19.01 -9.73
CA THR A 143 -26.23 -19.87 -9.63
C THR A 143 -24.96 -19.09 -9.94
N MET A 144 -23.84 -19.60 -9.45
CA MET A 144 -22.48 -19.13 -9.78
C MET A 144 -21.69 -20.33 -10.32
N ASN A 145 -21.00 -20.14 -11.43
CA ASN A 145 -20.14 -21.13 -12.06
C ASN A 145 -18.84 -20.48 -12.55
N GLU A 146 -17.99 -21.24 -13.21
CA GLU A 146 -16.70 -20.79 -13.74
C GLU A 146 -16.76 -19.61 -14.72
N ASN A 147 -17.93 -19.35 -15.31
CA ASN A 147 -18.14 -18.22 -16.22
C ASN A 147 -18.70 -16.97 -15.53
N GLY A 148 -19.24 -17.10 -14.33
CA GLY A 148 -19.81 -15.98 -13.57
C GLY A 148 -21.13 -16.29 -12.88
N LEU A 149 -21.93 -15.24 -12.66
CA LEU A 149 -23.27 -15.32 -12.08
C LEU A 149 -24.31 -15.49 -13.19
N VAL A 150 -25.28 -16.36 -12.95
CA VAL A 150 -26.36 -16.69 -13.89
C VAL A 150 -27.70 -16.41 -13.24
N GLY A 151 -28.65 -15.88 -14.04
CA GLY A 151 -30.00 -15.60 -13.60
C GLY A 151 -30.08 -14.45 -12.59
N CYS A 152 -29.36 -13.35 -12.85
CA CYS A 152 -29.32 -12.22 -11.96
C CYS A 152 -30.60 -11.40 -11.96
N GLU A 153 -31.16 -11.17 -10.78
CA GLU A 153 -32.16 -10.15 -10.47
C GLU A 153 -31.45 -8.89 -10.02
N ARG A 154 -31.54 -7.85 -10.85
CA ARG A 154 -30.80 -6.59 -10.65
C ARG A 154 -31.58 -5.62 -9.77
N GLY A 155 -30.87 -4.80 -8.98
CA GLY A 155 -31.48 -3.69 -8.24
C GLY A 155 -32.41 -4.13 -7.11
N ILE A 156 -32.16 -5.26 -6.46
CA ILE A 156 -32.99 -5.73 -5.35
C ILE A 156 -32.94 -4.81 -4.12
N ASN A 157 -33.89 -4.98 -3.22
CA ASN A 157 -33.97 -4.27 -1.93
C ASN A 157 -33.95 -2.73 -2.08
N GLY A 158 -34.49 -2.20 -3.18
CA GLY A 158 -34.60 -0.76 -3.42
C GLY A 158 -33.34 -0.09 -3.99
N THR A 159 -32.33 -0.87 -4.37
CA THR A 159 -31.21 -0.35 -5.17
C THR A 159 -31.60 -0.23 -6.65
N THR A 160 -30.83 0.52 -7.42
CA THR A 160 -31.12 0.76 -8.85
C THR A 160 -30.11 0.01 -9.70
N PRO A 161 -30.58 -0.76 -10.72
CA PRO A 161 -29.68 -1.35 -11.69
C PRO A 161 -28.80 -0.31 -12.39
N ALA A 162 -27.49 -0.58 -12.46
CA ALA A 162 -26.50 0.32 -13.04
C ALA A 162 -25.56 -0.41 -14.00
N ASP A 163 -24.87 0.34 -14.83
CA ASP A 163 -23.73 -0.16 -15.59
C ASP A 163 -22.50 -0.25 -14.70
N HIS A 164 -21.77 -1.35 -14.80
CA HIS A 164 -20.57 -1.58 -14.01
C HIS A 164 -19.35 -1.82 -14.89
N ARG A 165 -18.17 -1.37 -14.43
CA ARG A 165 -16.92 -1.48 -15.18
C ARG A 165 -16.24 -2.82 -14.97
N GLU A 166 -15.48 -3.24 -15.96
CA GLU A 166 -14.51 -4.34 -15.81
C GLU A 166 -13.60 -4.12 -14.60
N GLY A 167 -13.23 -5.20 -13.92
CA GLY A 167 -12.35 -5.17 -12.76
C GLY A 167 -13.05 -4.78 -11.45
N THR A 168 -14.32 -4.33 -11.49
CA THR A 168 -15.07 -4.02 -10.25
C THR A 168 -15.13 -5.26 -9.35
N ILE A 169 -14.75 -5.09 -8.09
CA ILE A 169 -14.74 -6.13 -7.07
C ILE A 169 -16.17 -6.39 -6.59
N LEU A 170 -16.54 -7.65 -6.52
CA LEU A 170 -17.81 -8.06 -5.92
C LEU A 170 -17.67 -8.17 -4.41
N PHE A 171 -18.68 -7.77 -3.67
CA PHE A 171 -18.78 -7.93 -2.23
C PHE A 171 -20.00 -8.78 -1.86
N TRP A 172 -19.85 -9.68 -0.88
CA TRP A 172 -20.94 -10.53 -0.37
C TRP A 172 -21.37 -10.05 1.02
N PRO A 173 -22.35 -9.15 1.15
CA PRO A 173 -22.68 -8.52 2.43
C PRO A 173 -23.17 -9.51 3.49
N GLU A 174 -23.90 -10.55 3.10
CA GLU A 174 -24.44 -11.52 4.07
C GLU A 174 -23.36 -12.48 4.60
N GLU A 175 -22.35 -12.81 3.80
CA GLU A 175 -21.19 -13.59 4.27
C GLU A 175 -20.38 -12.78 5.30
N CYS A 176 -20.11 -11.52 5.00
CA CYS A 176 -19.46 -10.62 5.95
C CYS A 176 -20.28 -10.45 7.23
N ARG A 177 -21.59 -10.25 7.09
CA ARG A 177 -22.53 -10.13 8.23
C ARG A 177 -22.48 -11.37 9.13
N ALA A 178 -22.55 -12.56 8.53
CA ALA A 178 -22.50 -13.83 9.27
C ALA A 178 -21.17 -14.00 10.02
N GLU A 179 -20.06 -13.65 9.38
CA GLU A 179 -18.75 -13.72 10.00
C GLU A 179 -18.63 -12.78 11.19
N VAL A 180 -19.06 -11.52 11.05
CA VAL A 180 -19.02 -10.53 12.12
C VAL A 180 -19.94 -10.94 13.29
N GLN A 181 -21.14 -11.44 13.00
CA GLN A 181 -22.04 -11.97 14.04
C GLN A 181 -21.42 -13.09 14.86
N ALA A 182 -20.61 -13.93 14.24
CA ALA A 182 -19.95 -15.05 14.92
C ALA A 182 -18.84 -14.61 15.90
N ILE A 183 -18.22 -13.45 15.68
CA ILE A 183 -17.04 -13.01 16.45
C ILE A 183 -17.27 -11.75 17.30
N LYS A 184 -18.32 -10.96 17.06
CA LYS A 184 -18.53 -9.65 17.69
C LYS A 184 -18.61 -9.69 19.22
N ASP A 185 -19.03 -10.80 19.79
CA ASP A 185 -19.21 -10.95 21.24
C ASP A 185 -17.95 -11.48 21.96
N SER A 186 -16.84 -11.71 21.22
CA SER A 186 -15.58 -12.11 21.82
C SER A 186 -15.03 -11.02 22.75
N PRO A 187 -14.64 -11.36 24.00
CA PRO A 187 -14.04 -10.40 24.92
C PRO A 187 -12.65 -9.92 24.48
N ASN A 188 -12.00 -10.68 23.60
CA ASN A 188 -10.69 -10.33 23.05
C ASN A 188 -10.78 -9.37 21.85
N LEU A 189 -11.95 -9.24 21.21
CA LEU A 189 -12.10 -8.43 20.01
C LEU A 189 -11.85 -6.95 20.27
N PHE A 190 -10.93 -6.33 19.52
CA PHE A 190 -10.71 -4.89 19.49
C PHE A 190 -11.59 -4.20 18.46
N GLY A 191 -11.54 -4.65 17.23
CA GLY A 191 -12.21 -4.10 16.06
C GLY A 191 -12.03 -5.01 14.85
N TYR A 192 -12.11 -4.46 13.64
CA TYR A 192 -12.08 -5.22 12.38
C TYR A 192 -11.04 -4.63 11.44
N TYR A 193 -10.10 -5.45 10.93
CA TYR A 193 -9.10 -5.04 9.96
C TYR A 193 -9.54 -5.45 8.56
N VAL A 194 -9.93 -4.48 7.75
CA VAL A 194 -10.66 -4.72 6.49
C VAL A 194 -9.81 -4.59 5.24
N LEU A 195 -8.68 -3.91 5.34
CA LEU A 195 -7.77 -3.70 4.23
C LEU A 195 -6.33 -3.79 4.72
N ASP A 196 -5.52 -4.55 3.98
CA ASP A 196 -4.06 -4.61 4.10
C ASP A 196 -3.52 -4.58 2.68
N ASP A 197 -2.68 -3.58 2.36
CA ASP A 197 -2.32 -3.23 0.99
C ASP A 197 -3.49 -2.74 0.11
N SER A 198 -3.16 -2.05 -0.97
CA SER A 198 -4.18 -1.44 -1.83
C SER A 198 -4.62 -2.38 -2.94
N PRO A 199 -5.83 -2.94 -2.88
CA PRO A 199 -6.32 -3.81 -3.94
C PRO A 199 -6.95 -3.04 -5.11
N GLY A 200 -6.44 -1.85 -5.42
CA GLY A 200 -6.96 -1.05 -6.52
C GLY A 200 -8.37 -0.52 -6.31
N ASP A 201 -9.26 -0.70 -7.28
CA ASP A 201 -10.62 -0.11 -7.25
C ASP A 201 -11.57 -0.84 -6.29
N ALA A 202 -11.12 -1.03 -5.04
CA ALA A 202 -11.90 -1.67 -3.97
C ALA A 202 -12.78 -0.69 -3.18
N ARG A 203 -12.79 0.59 -3.53
CA ARG A 203 -13.45 1.62 -2.72
C ARG A 203 -14.91 1.31 -2.44
N SER A 204 -15.67 0.94 -3.47
CA SER A 204 -17.10 0.63 -3.32
C SER A 204 -17.32 -0.57 -2.40
N ALA A 205 -16.59 -1.66 -2.63
CA ALA A 205 -16.66 -2.85 -1.80
C ALA A 205 -16.25 -2.58 -0.33
N LEU A 206 -15.22 -1.76 -0.11
CA LEU A 206 -14.80 -1.33 1.23
C LEU A 206 -15.85 -0.47 1.93
N GLN A 207 -16.51 0.44 1.21
CA GLN A 207 -17.60 1.25 1.76
C GLN A 207 -18.81 0.40 2.12
N ALA A 208 -19.14 -0.58 1.29
CA ALA A 208 -20.19 -1.56 1.56
C ALA A 208 -19.86 -2.40 2.80
N MET A 209 -18.62 -2.88 2.89
CA MET A 209 -18.13 -3.64 4.04
C MET A 209 -18.17 -2.79 5.32
N TYR A 210 -17.68 -1.55 5.28
CA TYR A 210 -17.75 -0.63 6.41
C TYR A 210 -19.19 -0.45 6.90
N LYS A 211 -20.14 -0.26 5.98
CA LYS A 211 -21.56 -0.14 6.31
C LYS A 211 -22.09 -1.39 7.02
N VAL A 212 -21.80 -2.58 6.50
CA VAL A 212 -22.21 -3.86 7.14
C VAL A 212 -21.63 -3.97 8.54
N LEU A 213 -20.35 -3.65 8.74
CA LEU A 213 -19.69 -3.69 10.04
C LEU A 213 -20.34 -2.75 11.04
N LYS A 214 -20.61 -1.52 10.64
CA LYS A 214 -21.25 -0.50 11.51
C LYS A 214 -22.74 -0.80 11.77
N GLU A 215 -23.43 -1.55 10.91
CA GLU A 215 -24.79 -2.05 11.17
C GLU A 215 -24.80 -3.18 12.20
N VAL A 216 -23.82 -4.09 12.13
CA VAL A 216 -23.78 -5.29 13.01
C VAL A 216 -23.13 -4.99 14.35
N ASP A 217 -22.08 -4.20 14.36
CA ASP A 217 -21.31 -3.85 15.56
C ASP A 217 -20.82 -2.38 15.50
N PRO A 218 -21.71 -1.41 15.79
CA PRO A 218 -21.39 0.01 15.69
C PRO A 218 -20.37 0.49 16.73
N ALA A 219 -20.18 -0.27 17.81
CA ALA A 219 -19.34 0.13 18.93
C ALA A 219 -17.84 -0.11 18.69
N ARG A 220 -17.48 -0.96 17.75
CA ARG A 220 -16.08 -1.31 17.50
C ARG A 220 -15.49 -0.55 16.30
N PRO A 221 -14.18 -0.25 16.31
CA PRO A 221 -13.54 0.42 15.21
C PRO A 221 -13.36 -0.51 14.00
N VAL A 222 -13.47 0.08 12.83
CA VAL A 222 -13.04 -0.51 11.57
C VAL A 222 -11.69 0.09 11.22
N CYS A 223 -10.71 -0.76 10.94
CA CYS A 223 -9.33 -0.38 10.69
C CYS A 223 -8.94 -0.77 9.26
N ALA A 224 -8.17 0.07 8.58
CA ALA A 224 -7.69 -0.19 7.22
C ALA A 224 -6.24 0.25 7.07
N GLY A 225 -5.40 -0.59 6.45
CA GLY A 225 -3.97 -0.39 6.23
C GLY A 225 -3.67 0.17 4.84
N PHE A 226 -2.77 1.16 4.77
CA PHE A 226 -2.36 1.82 3.54
C PHE A 226 -0.86 2.08 3.53
N GLY A 227 -0.19 1.75 2.42
CA GLY A 227 1.25 1.91 2.23
C GLY A 227 1.66 3.08 1.35
N ASP A 228 0.72 3.86 0.83
CA ASP A 228 1.02 5.01 -0.02
C ASP A 228 -0.07 6.10 0.03
N ALA A 229 0.32 7.32 -0.31
CA ALA A 229 -0.57 8.49 -0.27
C ALA A 229 -1.69 8.44 -1.33
N GLY A 230 -1.44 7.80 -2.47
CA GLY A 230 -2.44 7.64 -3.53
C GLY A 230 -3.58 6.75 -3.06
N SER A 231 -3.26 5.63 -2.42
CA SER A 231 -4.22 4.70 -1.84
C SER A 231 -5.05 5.34 -0.73
N ILE A 232 -4.42 6.08 0.18
CA ILE A 232 -5.12 6.87 1.20
C ILE A 232 -6.09 7.84 0.55
N THR A 233 -5.64 8.57 -0.48
CA THR A 233 -6.45 9.56 -1.19
C THR A 233 -7.69 8.96 -1.84
N ASN A 234 -7.54 7.79 -2.44
CA ASN A 234 -8.58 7.18 -3.26
C ASN A 234 -9.51 6.23 -2.48
N PHE A 235 -9.00 5.55 -1.45
CA PHE A 235 -9.75 4.47 -0.81
C PHE A 235 -10.11 4.74 0.65
N ALA A 236 -9.35 5.56 1.39
CA ALA A 236 -9.62 5.78 2.80
C ALA A 236 -10.96 6.49 3.13
N PRO A 237 -11.52 7.40 2.30
CA PRO A 237 -12.75 8.09 2.67
C PRO A 237 -13.96 7.17 2.85
N GLY A 238 -14.50 7.14 4.09
CA GLY A 238 -15.73 6.42 4.44
C GLY A 238 -15.57 4.90 4.57
N VAL A 239 -14.34 4.41 4.81
CA VAL A 239 -14.08 2.96 4.91
C VAL A 239 -13.48 2.52 6.23
N CYS A 240 -13.05 3.44 7.10
CA CYS A 240 -12.45 3.11 8.39
C CYS A 240 -12.63 4.21 9.44
N ASP A 241 -12.52 3.79 10.72
CA ASP A 241 -12.49 4.65 11.89
C ASP A 241 -11.05 4.93 12.34
N ILE A 242 -10.09 4.06 11.97
CA ILE A 242 -8.66 4.19 12.25
C ILE A 242 -7.87 3.85 10.99
N LEU A 243 -6.96 4.72 10.60
CA LEU A 243 -5.99 4.44 9.56
C LEU A 243 -4.77 3.71 10.14
N PHE A 244 -4.35 2.64 9.50
CA PHE A 244 -3.06 2.02 9.70
C PHE A 244 -2.17 2.42 8.54
N ILE A 245 -1.04 3.07 8.82
CA ILE A 245 -0.15 3.60 7.80
C ILE A 245 1.20 2.92 7.94
N TYR A 246 1.64 2.23 6.90
CA TYR A 246 2.89 1.50 6.91
C TYR A 246 3.88 2.03 5.88
N TRP A 247 5.14 1.98 6.25
CA TRP A 247 6.27 2.26 5.39
C TRP A 247 7.46 1.41 5.81
N TYR A 248 8.04 0.65 4.85
CA TYR A 248 9.18 -0.23 5.10
C TYR A 248 10.42 0.31 4.39
N PRO A 249 11.13 1.29 4.98
CA PRO A 249 12.14 2.09 4.31
C PRO A 249 13.47 1.39 4.08
N VAL A 250 13.72 0.27 4.79
CA VAL A 250 14.99 -0.44 4.69
C VAL A 250 14.91 -1.49 3.60
N SER A 251 15.46 -1.20 2.44
CA SER A 251 15.64 -2.18 1.37
C SER A 251 16.98 -2.91 1.52
N THR A 252 17.15 -4.00 0.77
CA THR A 252 18.40 -4.80 0.79
C THR A 252 19.64 -4.00 0.42
N ASN A 253 19.48 -2.90 -0.30
CA ASN A 253 20.59 -2.11 -0.84
C ASN A 253 20.53 -0.61 -0.52
N ARG A 254 19.46 -0.11 0.09
CA ARG A 254 19.26 1.34 0.30
C ARG A 254 18.50 1.62 1.59
N TYR A 255 18.95 2.64 2.28
CA TYR A 255 18.20 3.36 3.30
C TYR A 255 18.49 4.84 3.14
N ASN A 256 17.47 5.66 3.05
CA ASN A 256 17.58 7.11 3.00
C ASN A 256 16.71 7.73 4.09
N ARG A 257 17.33 8.30 5.10
CA ARG A 257 16.65 8.88 6.27
C ARG A 257 15.70 10.03 5.89
N GLU A 258 16.15 10.90 5.01
CA GLU A 258 15.38 12.06 4.57
C GLU A 258 14.14 11.63 3.79
N ARG A 259 14.31 10.71 2.85
CA ARG A 259 13.19 10.15 2.07
C ARG A 259 12.18 9.44 2.98
N THR A 260 12.64 8.70 3.99
CA THR A 260 11.75 8.02 4.93
C THR A 260 10.82 9.01 5.64
N ALA A 261 11.37 10.10 6.17
CA ALA A 261 10.58 11.15 6.82
C ALA A 261 9.61 11.82 5.85
N GLN A 262 10.03 12.08 4.62
CA GLN A 262 9.19 12.69 3.57
C GLN A 262 8.01 11.79 3.19
N GLU A 263 8.21 10.50 3.02
CA GLU A 263 7.15 9.55 2.64
C GLU A 263 6.10 9.43 3.76
N VAL A 264 6.52 9.30 5.01
CA VAL A 264 5.60 9.30 6.16
C VAL A 264 4.80 10.61 6.21
N GLN A 265 5.47 11.75 6.08
CA GLN A 265 4.82 13.06 6.05
C GLN A 265 3.81 13.18 4.91
N HIS A 266 4.16 12.66 3.74
CA HIS A 266 3.35 12.68 2.54
C HIS A 266 2.06 11.86 2.70
N MET A 267 2.16 10.62 3.18
CA MET A 267 1.00 9.79 3.49
C MET A 267 0.07 10.45 4.50
N LEU A 268 0.63 11.09 5.52
CA LEU A 268 -0.17 11.74 6.55
C LEU A 268 -0.77 13.07 6.10
N SER A 269 -0.15 13.77 5.17
CA SER A 269 -0.76 14.92 4.51
C SER A 269 -1.99 14.52 3.72
N ALA A 270 -1.91 13.40 2.97
CA ALA A 270 -3.06 12.82 2.28
C ALA A 270 -4.17 12.42 3.26
N ALA A 271 -3.83 11.75 4.37
CA ALA A 271 -4.78 11.36 5.39
C ALA A 271 -5.51 12.57 6.02
N ARG A 272 -4.79 13.60 6.44
CA ARG A 272 -5.36 14.82 7.00
C ARG A 272 -6.29 15.55 6.03
N SER A 273 -5.95 15.53 4.75
CA SER A 273 -6.75 16.17 3.69
C SER A 273 -8.02 15.38 3.35
N ARG A 274 -7.96 14.05 3.32
CA ARG A 274 -9.04 13.19 2.80
C ARG A 274 -9.95 12.62 3.86
N VAL A 275 -9.42 12.37 5.05
CA VAL A 275 -10.14 11.81 6.20
C VAL A 275 -9.82 12.61 7.47
N PRO A 276 -10.16 13.92 7.48
CA PRO A 276 -9.83 14.78 8.61
C PRO A 276 -10.45 14.24 9.91
N GLY A 277 -9.66 14.22 10.96
CA GLY A 277 -10.10 13.76 12.28
C GLY A 277 -10.06 12.25 12.48
N VAL A 278 -9.77 11.45 11.46
CA VAL A 278 -9.53 10.01 11.63
C VAL A 278 -8.12 9.81 12.22
N PRO A 279 -8.00 9.14 13.38
CA PRO A 279 -6.70 8.86 13.98
C PRO A 279 -5.92 7.84 13.13
N PHE A 280 -4.59 7.86 13.26
CA PHE A 280 -3.77 6.86 12.60
C PHE A 280 -2.82 6.13 13.55
N VAL A 281 -2.52 4.89 13.19
CA VAL A 281 -1.54 4.01 13.81
C VAL A 281 -0.41 3.77 12.83
N GLY A 282 0.83 3.99 13.24
CA GLY A 282 2.00 3.73 12.40
C GLY A 282 2.41 2.26 12.45
N ILE A 283 2.53 1.62 11.28
CA ILE A 283 3.10 0.27 11.18
C ILE A 283 4.58 0.40 10.78
N TYR A 284 5.47 -0.01 11.67
CA TYR A 284 6.90 0.12 11.45
C TYR A 284 7.59 -1.19 11.05
N HIS A 285 8.70 -1.05 10.32
CA HIS A 285 9.52 -2.13 9.79
C HIS A 285 10.32 -2.82 10.90
N ALA A 286 9.93 -4.00 11.32
CA ALA A 286 10.58 -4.78 12.36
C ALA A 286 10.81 -6.25 11.95
N PHE A 287 11.31 -6.46 10.72
CA PHE A 287 11.53 -7.79 10.14
C PHE A 287 12.75 -7.82 9.20
N ASP A 288 13.15 -9.03 8.81
CA ASP A 288 14.14 -9.27 7.75
C ASP A 288 13.46 -9.88 6.52
N GLY A 289 13.31 -9.11 5.47
CA GLY A 289 12.70 -9.57 4.22
C GLY A 289 13.64 -10.34 3.29
N ARG A 290 14.96 -10.38 3.60
CA ARG A 290 15.97 -11.03 2.73
C ARG A 290 15.74 -12.54 2.54
N PRO A 291 15.37 -13.34 3.56
CA PRO A 291 15.08 -14.77 3.37
C PRO A 291 13.95 -15.01 2.38
N ALA A 292 12.89 -14.18 2.44
CA ALA A 292 11.73 -14.28 1.54
C ALA A 292 11.92 -13.55 0.20
N LYS A 293 13.06 -12.85 0.02
CA LYS A 293 13.36 -12.04 -1.18
C LYS A 293 12.30 -10.97 -1.46
N THR A 294 11.74 -10.36 -0.43
CA THR A 294 10.69 -9.33 -0.54
C THR A 294 11.23 -7.96 -0.98
N GLY A 295 12.54 -7.82 -1.16
CA GLY A 295 13.19 -6.54 -1.44
C GLY A 295 13.50 -5.71 -0.19
N GLN A 296 12.91 -5.99 0.96
CA GLN A 296 13.23 -5.35 2.23
C GLN A 296 14.46 -5.99 2.89
N GLY A 297 15.22 -5.16 3.61
CA GLY A 297 16.38 -5.57 4.40
C GLY A 297 16.06 -5.67 5.89
N LEU A 298 17.07 -6.01 6.68
CA LEU A 298 17.01 -5.96 8.13
C LEU A 298 17.31 -4.53 8.62
N PRO A 299 16.38 -3.86 9.31
CA PRO A 299 16.67 -2.56 9.91
C PRO A 299 17.68 -2.67 11.05
N THR A 300 18.55 -1.68 11.16
CA THR A 300 19.36 -1.51 12.37
C THR A 300 18.49 -0.97 13.52
N PRO A 301 18.92 -1.12 14.78
CA PRO A 301 18.23 -0.50 15.93
C PRO A 301 17.99 1.00 15.76
N GLU A 302 18.94 1.70 15.15
CA GLU A 302 18.85 3.14 14.88
C GLU A 302 17.76 3.44 13.83
N GLN A 303 17.73 2.70 12.72
CA GLN A 303 16.73 2.85 11.67
C GLN A 303 15.31 2.51 12.14
N LEU A 304 15.17 1.52 13.05
CA LEU A 304 13.90 1.22 13.69
C LEU A 304 13.44 2.40 14.56
N ARG A 305 14.35 2.95 15.39
CA ARG A 305 14.04 4.09 16.25
C ARG A 305 13.63 5.32 15.42
N GLU A 306 14.29 5.60 14.30
CA GLU A 306 13.96 6.69 13.40
C GLU A 306 12.53 6.61 12.85
N GLN A 307 12.10 5.41 12.45
CA GLN A 307 10.73 5.21 11.97
C GLN A 307 9.69 5.49 13.06
N LEU A 308 9.92 5.00 14.28
CA LEU A 308 9.03 5.25 15.41
C LEU A 308 8.94 6.76 15.73
N GLU A 309 10.06 7.45 15.70
CA GLU A 309 10.11 8.90 15.92
C GLU A 309 9.34 9.67 14.84
N ASP A 310 9.41 9.23 13.57
CA ASP A 310 8.67 9.87 12.48
C ASP A 310 7.16 9.74 12.66
N PHE A 311 6.67 8.56 12.98
CA PHE A 311 5.23 8.37 13.25
C PHE A 311 4.75 9.19 14.45
N VAL A 312 5.51 9.21 15.55
CA VAL A 312 5.15 9.99 16.74
C VAL A 312 5.20 11.49 16.46
N ARG A 313 6.21 11.95 15.73
CA ARG A 313 6.35 13.36 15.31
C ARG A 313 5.17 13.82 14.48
N GLU A 314 4.65 12.95 13.62
CA GLU A 314 3.48 13.23 12.80
C GLU A 314 2.15 13.02 13.52
N GLY A 315 2.16 12.68 14.80
CA GLY A 315 0.96 12.61 15.64
C GLY A 315 0.24 11.27 15.57
N ALA A 316 0.97 10.17 15.51
CA ALA A 316 0.40 8.83 15.63
C ALA A 316 -0.37 8.67 16.94
N SER A 317 -1.48 7.91 16.88
CA SER A 317 -2.28 7.51 18.05
C SER A 317 -1.89 6.12 18.59
N GLY A 318 -1.02 5.42 17.86
CA GLY A 318 -0.52 4.10 18.22
C GLY A 318 0.59 3.64 17.29
N LEU A 319 1.23 2.55 17.64
CA LEU A 319 2.32 1.94 16.89
C LEU A 319 2.15 0.43 16.83
N VAL A 320 2.33 -0.15 15.66
CA VAL A 320 2.24 -1.59 15.40
C VAL A 320 3.48 -2.03 14.65
N SER A 321 4.08 -3.16 15.00
CA SER A 321 5.20 -3.73 14.26
C SER A 321 4.72 -4.69 13.18
N PHE A 322 5.32 -4.63 12.03
CA PHE A 322 5.33 -5.74 11.11
C PHE A 322 6.73 -6.36 11.17
N ILE A 323 6.95 -7.47 11.85
CA ILE A 323 6.06 -8.50 12.36
C ILE A 323 6.70 -9.10 13.63
N CYS A 324 5.94 -9.78 14.51
CA CYS A 324 6.49 -10.48 15.68
C CYS A 324 7.26 -11.72 15.25
N HIS A 325 6.56 -12.67 14.65
CA HIS A 325 7.08 -13.93 14.17
C HIS A 325 6.44 -14.31 12.82
N ASN A 326 7.24 -14.90 11.94
CA ASN A 326 6.75 -15.54 10.73
C ASN A 326 7.83 -16.51 10.21
N GLU A 327 7.42 -17.68 9.73
CA GLU A 327 8.35 -18.73 9.25
C GLU A 327 9.17 -18.31 8.03
N VAL A 328 8.64 -17.40 7.20
CA VAL A 328 9.26 -16.99 5.94
C VAL A 328 9.95 -15.64 6.06
N VAL A 329 9.37 -14.74 6.86
CA VAL A 329 9.86 -13.37 7.11
C VAL A 329 10.13 -13.22 8.61
N PRO A 330 11.35 -13.54 9.09
CA PRO A 330 11.67 -13.45 10.51
C PRO A 330 11.36 -12.06 11.08
N GLY A 331 10.62 -12.01 12.18
CA GLY A 331 10.20 -10.79 12.84
C GLY A 331 11.07 -10.40 14.02
N TRP A 332 10.68 -9.31 14.72
CA TRP A 332 11.48 -8.78 15.83
C TRP A 332 11.68 -9.77 16.99
N ALA A 333 10.75 -10.69 17.20
CA ALA A 333 10.86 -11.71 18.25
C ALA A 333 11.84 -12.85 17.89
N ASP A 334 12.18 -13.00 16.60
CA ASP A 334 13.12 -13.99 16.10
C ASP A 334 14.53 -13.43 15.91
N ILE A 335 14.65 -12.08 15.93
CA ILE A 335 15.89 -11.37 15.57
C ILE A 335 16.47 -10.68 16.82
N PRO A 336 17.58 -11.20 17.40
CA PRO A 336 18.14 -10.66 18.64
C PRO A 336 18.51 -9.17 18.61
N SER A 337 18.77 -8.60 17.44
CA SER A 337 19.09 -7.18 17.30
C SER A 337 17.86 -6.25 17.30
N LEU A 338 16.65 -6.78 17.06
CA LEU A 338 15.42 -5.99 17.01
C LEU A 338 14.63 -6.03 18.32
N GLU A 339 14.68 -7.11 19.08
CA GLU A 339 13.92 -7.24 20.33
C GLU A 339 14.24 -6.14 21.35
N PRO A 340 15.52 -5.79 21.66
CA PRO A 340 15.82 -4.74 22.63
C PRO A 340 15.30 -3.35 22.24
N PRO A 341 15.48 -2.84 21.00
CA PRO A 341 14.96 -1.53 20.64
C PRO A 341 13.43 -1.47 20.61
N VAL A 342 12.74 -2.55 20.21
CA VAL A 342 11.28 -2.66 20.30
C VAL A 342 10.85 -2.58 21.76
N THR A 343 11.45 -3.39 22.65
CA THR A 343 11.17 -3.41 24.09
C THR A 343 11.37 -2.04 24.73
N GLN A 344 12.46 -1.38 24.41
CA GLN A 344 12.78 -0.05 24.96
C GLN A 344 11.75 0.99 24.53
N ALA A 345 11.37 1.01 23.26
CA ALA A 345 10.38 1.95 22.73
C ALA A 345 8.99 1.74 23.38
N MET A 346 8.52 0.50 23.45
CA MET A 346 7.22 0.18 24.07
C MET A 346 7.20 0.55 25.56
N LYS A 347 8.29 0.26 26.28
CA LYS A 347 8.42 0.66 27.69
C LYS A 347 8.35 2.17 27.84
N GLU A 348 9.11 2.93 27.06
CA GLU A 348 9.12 4.39 27.09
C GLU A 348 7.72 4.96 26.87
N ILE A 349 7.00 4.45 25.84
CA ILE A 349 5.63 4.89 25.55
C ILE A 349 4.68 4.60 26.71
N ARG A 350 4.76 3.43 27.30
CA ARG A 350 3.88 3.07 28.44
C ARG A 350 4.12 3.92 29.68
N GLU A 351 5.38 4.24 29.95
CA GLU A 351 5.77 5.05 31.11
C GLU A 351 5.47 6.53 30.93
N THR A 352 5.61 7.03 29.70
CA THR A 352 5.55 8.47 29.41
C THR A 352 4.37 8.88 28.54
N GLY A 353 3.68 7.96 27.88
CA GLY A 353 2.65 8.21 26.88
C GLY A 353 3.18 8.69 25.53
N GLY A 354 4.49 8.57 25.27
CA GLY A 354 5.13 9.04 24.04
C GLY A 354 6.56 8.56 23.89
N LEU A 355 7.28 9.14 22.95
CA LEU A 355 8.70 8.88 22.72
C LEU A 355 9.52 10.16 22.83
N THR A 356 10.74 10.06 23.32
CA THR A 356 11.73 11.11 23.22
C THR A 356 12.25 11.16 21.78
N VAL A 357 11.81 12.16 21.04
CA VAL A 357 12.08 12.35 19.62
C VAL A 357 13.29 13.25 19.47
N ARG A 358 14.26 12.82 18.67
CA ARG A 358 15.47 13.61 18.39
C ARG A 358 15.11 14.83 17.55
N PRO A 359 15.81 15.96 17.75
CA PRO A 359 15.65 17.11 16.87
C PRO A 359 15.94 16.74 15.42
N GLU A 360 15.15 17.25 14.51
CA GLU A 360 15.46 17.17 13.08
C GLU A 360 16.64 18.09 12.76
N ASN A 361 17.40 17.73 11.72
CA ASN A 361 18.36 18.68 11.18
C ASN A 361 17.61 19.86 10.52
N GLU A 362 18.28 21.01 10.40
CA GLU A 362 17.68 22.24 9.87
C GLU A 362 17.11 22.05 8.44
N GLN A 363 17.74 21.22 7.63
CA GLN A 363 17.31 20.93 6.26
C GLN A 363 15.98 20.16 6.25
N MET A 364 15.84 19.14 7.09
CA MET A 364 14.59 18.37 7.22
C MET A 364 13.45 19.23 7.79
N ALA A 365 13.75 20.06 8.80
CA ALA A 365 12.78 20.99 9.37
C ALA A 365 12.32 22.05 8.34
N ALA A 366 13.24 22.58 7.54
CA ALA A 366 12.93 23.53 6.47
C ALA A 366 12.04 22.92 5.37
N GLN A 367 12.29 21.65 5.03
CA GLN A 367 11.47 20.93 4.05
C GLN A 367 10.05 20.66 4.55
N ARG A 368 9.86 20.41 5.86
CA ARG A 368 8.52 20.29 6.46
C ARG A 368 7.73 21.59 6.44
N LEU A 369 8.40 22.70 6.66
CA LEU A 369 7.76 24.04 6.70
C LEU A 369 7.40 24.57 5.31
N GLN A 370 7.92 23.97 4.25
CA GLN A 370 7.50 24.28 2.89
C GLN A 370 6.10 23.68 2.68
N PRO A 371 5.06 24.49 2.44
CA PRO A 371 3.81 23.95 1.96
C PRO A 371 4.14 23.19 0.68
N GLN A 372 4.01 21.87 0.73
CA GLN A 372 4.13 21.08 -0.50
C GLN A 372 2.90 21.42 -1.34
N GLY A 373 2.98 22.51 -2.10
CA GLY A 373 1.88 23.10 -2.88
C GLY A 373 1.36 22.20 -4.01
N HIS A 374 1.70 20.91 -3.97
CA HIS A 374 1.28 19.93 -4.95
C HIS A 374 0.05 19.11 -4.53
N TRP A 375 -0.37 19.18 -3.24
CA TRP A 375 -1.35 18.24 -2.66
C TRP A 375 -2.69 18.91 -2.28
N GLU A 376 -2.82 20.23 -2.38
CA GLU A 376 -4.08 20.94 -2.11
C GLU A 376 -5.13 20.80 -3.22
N LYS A 377 -4.77 20.19 -4.36
CA LYS A 377 -5.74 19.88 -5.42
C LYS A 377 -5.77 18.37 -5.61
N PRO A 378 -6.97 17.76 -5.71
CA PRO A 378 -7.14 16.38 -6.14
C PRO A 378 -6.82 16.31 -7.63
N ASN A 379 -5.55 16.44 -7.98
CA ASN A 379 -5.10 16.33 -9.35
C ASN A 379 -3.98 15.33 -9.41
N PRO A 380 -3.95 14.48 -10.44
CA PRO A 380 -2.82 13.60 -10.66
C PRO A 380 -1.54 14.41 -10.57
N LEU A 381 -0.48 13.82 -10.04
CA LEU A 381 0.84 14.43 -10.06
C LEU A 381 1.07 14.92 -11.49
N PRO A 382 1.49 16.18 -11.69
CA PRO A 382 1.62 16.74 -13.02
C PRO A 382 2.52 15.85 -13.89
N GLY A 383 2.05 15.52 -15.10
CA GLY A 383 2.77 14.69 -16.05
C GLY A 383 2.43 13.20 -16.05
N PHE A 384 1.48 12.72 -15.23
CA PHE A 384 1.06 11.32 -15.30
C PHE A 384 0.43 10.98 -16.64
N VAL A 385 0.76 9.79 -17.11
CA VAL A 385 -0.01 9.15 -18.17
C VAL A 385 -1.40 8.82 -17.59
N PRO A 386 -2.48 9.43 -18.10
CA PRO A 386 -3.78 9.36 -17.46
C PRO A 386 -4.51 8.04 -17.69
N ALA A 387 -4.19 7.35 -18.79
CA ALA A 387 -4.79 6.08 -19.14
C ALA A 387 -3.91 5.29 -20.11
N TRP A 388 -4.12 3.98 -20.17
CA TRP A 388 -3.43 3.06 -21.08
C TRP A 388 -4.43 2.15 -21.78
N TYR A 389 -4.15 1.77 -23.03
CA TYR A 389 -4.74 0.58 -23.62
C TYR A 389 -3.95 -0.64 -23.15
N VAL A 390 -4.65 -1.66 -22.66
CA VAL A 390 -4.05 -2.88 -22.09
C VAL A 390 -4.64 -4.11 -22.75
N ALA A 391 -3.79 -5.10 -23.02
CA ALA A 391 -4.16 -6.47 -23.31
C ALA A 391 -3.42 -7.40 -22.35
N ALA A 392 -4.13 -8.20 -21.59
CA ALA A 392 -3.59 -9.12 -20.58
C ALA A 392 -4.69 -10.14 -20.16
N PRO A 393 -4.36 -11.16 -19.34
CA PRO A 393 -3.03 -11.66 -19.03
C PRO A 393 -2.57 -12.70 -20.05
N PHE A 394 -1.41 -12.49 -20.68
CA PHE A 394 -0.76 -13.51 -21.49
C PHE A 394 0.05 -14.45 -20.61
N ASP A 395 0.23 -15.70 -21.03
CA ASP A 395 1.09 -16.65 -20.32
C ASP A 395 2.58 -16.34 -20.56
N ALA A 396 3.38 -16.23 -19.51
CA ALA A 396 4.81 -15.96 -19.62
C ALA A 396 5.65 -17.19 -20.01
N ALA A 397 5.05 -18.39 -20.08
CA ALA A 397 5.68 -19.63 -20.49
C ALA A 397 7.06 -19.91 -19.83
N GLY A 398 7.28 -19.37 -18.62
CA GLY A 398 8.53 -19.52 -17.85
C GLY A 398 9.71 -18.68 -18.32
N THR A 399 9.60 -17.96 -19.44
CA THR A 399 10.68 -17.10 -19.99
C THR A 399 10.47 -15.61 -19.77
N LEU A 400 9.36 -15.21 -19.10
CA LEU A 400 9.04 -13.84 -18.70
C LEU A 400 9.12 -12.85 -19.87
N LEU A 401 10.00 -11.83 -19.79
CA LEU A 401 10.14 -10.82 -20.83
C LEU A 401 10.52 -11.35 -22.20
N ASP A 402 11.17 -12.51 -22.27
CA ASP A 402 11.58 -13.11 -23.54
C ASP A 402 10.49 -14.00 -24.17
N THR A 403 9.35 -14.18 -23.49
CA THR A 403 8.16 -14.84 -24.08
C THR A 403 7.55 -13.88 -25.11
N PRO A 404 7.50 -14.22 -26.41
CA PRO A 404 6.84 -13.37 -27.39
C PRO A 404 5.35 -13.27 -27.12
N VAL A 405 4.78 -12.07 -27.26
CA VAL A 405 3.33 -11.86 -27.23
C VAL A 405 2.87 -11.18 -28.52
N PRO A 406 1.65 -11.50 -29.03
CA PRO A 406 1.20 -11.01 -30.32
C PRO A 406 1.27 -9.49 -30.50
N PRO A 407 1.04 -8.63 -29.50
CA PRO A 407 1.19 -7.18 -29.63
C PRO A 407 2.57 -6.69 -30.05
N GLU A 408 3.61 -7.49 -29.86
CA GLU A 408 4.99 -7.11 -30.24
C GLU A 408 5.23 -7.08 -31.74
N GLU A 409 4.40 -7.77 -32.53
CA GLU A 409 4.45 -7.76 -33.99
C GLU A 409 3.82 -6.51 -34.60
N GLY A 410 3.04 -5.79 -33.80
CA GLY A 410 2.38 -4.53 -34.18
C GLY A 410 1.07 -4.35 -33.43
N ILE A 411 0.71 -3.09 -33.19
CA ILE A 411 -0.50 -2.73 -32.49
C ILE A 411 -1.64 -2.57 -33.52
N ASP A 412 -2.55 -3.54 -33.50
CA ASP A 412 -3.87 -3.48 -34.15
C ASP A 412 -4.91 -3.22 -33.07
N PRO A 413 -5.55 -2.03 -33.01
CA PRO A 413 -6.52 -1.68 -31.98
C PRO A 413 -7.76 -2.60 -31.92
N ASP A 414 -8.09 -3.27 -33.03
CA ASP A 414 -9.24 -4.16 -33.13
C ASP A 414 -8.90 -5.64 -32.89
N ALA A 415 -7.62 -5.94 -32.64
CA ALA A 415 -7.14 -7.31 -32.43
C ALA A 415 -7.79 -7.99 -31.21
N ILE A 416 -8.10 -9.27 -31.36
CA ILE A 416 -8.49 -10.16 -30.28
C ILE A 416 -7.37 -11.17 -30.08
N PHE A 417 -6.89 -11.27 -28.85
CA PHE A 417 -5.76 -12.13 -28.47
C PHE A 417 -6.26 -13.34 -27.70
N GLU A 418 -5.67 -14.49 -27.97
CA GLU A 418 -5.76 -15.63 -27.05
C GLU A 418 -4.85 -15.33 -25.84
N VAL A 419 -5.42 -15.36 -24.64
CA VAL A 419 -4.71 -15.14 -23.36
C VAL A 419 -4.98 -16.34 -22.45
N ARG A 420 -4.31 -16.39 -21.29
CA ARG A 420 -4.48 -17.47 -20.31
C ARG A 420 -5.97 -17.73 -20.03
N ASN A 421 -6.47 -18.87 -20.47
CA ASN A 421 -7.85 -19.36 -20.26
C ASN A 421 -8.99 -18.47 -20.83
N SER A 422 -8.70 -17.47 -21.67
CA SER A 422 -9.72 -16.57 -22.21
C SER A 422 -9.25 -15.85 -23.48
N LYS A 423 -10.06 -14.87 -23.91
CA LYS A 423 -9.70 -13.94 -24.98
C LYS A 423 -9.65 -12.52 -24.41
N ALA A 424 -8.62 -11.77 -24.81
CA ALA A 424 -8.50 -10.35 -24.51
C ALA A 424 -8.56 -9.52 -25.78
N LYS A 425 -9.00 -8.29 -25.65
CA LYS A 425 -8.87 -7.21 -26.63
C LYS A 425 -8.27 -5.99 -25.94
N TRP A 426 -7.79 -5.05 -26.72
CA TRP A 426 -7.38 -3.77 -26.17
C TRP A 426 -8.51 -3.10 -25.41
N ARG A 427 -8.25 -2.71 -24.17
CA ARG A 427 -9.18 -1.96 -23.34
C ARG A 427 -8.47 -0.78 -22.71
N MET A 428 -9.18 0.33 -22.65
CA MET A 428 -8.70 1.53 -21.97
C MET A 428 -8.87 1.37 -20.46
N HIS A 429 -7.78 1.57 -19.72
CA HIS A 429 -7.78 1.60 -18.26
C HIS A 429 -7.21 2.93 -17.76
N PRO A 430 -7.99 3.70 -17.00
CA PRO A 430 -7.49 4.91 -16.38
C PRO A 430 -6.46 4.57 -15.30
N THR A 431 -5.49 5.45 -15.12
CA THR A 431 -4.52 5.35 -14.02
C THR A 431 -5.03 6.06 -12.79
N THR A 432 -4.58 5.60 -11.63
CA THR A 432 -4.75 6.30 -10.36
C THR A 432 -3.40 6.88 -9.96
N ALA A 433 -3.29 8.20 -9.97
CA ALA A 433 -2.01 8.90 -9.72
C ALA A 433 -0.84 8.34 -10.55
N GLY A 434 -1.07 8.04 -11.84
CA GLY A 434 -0.07 7.47 -12.76
C GLY A 434 0.19 5.98 -12.60
N THR A 435 -0.42 5.35 -11.62
CA THR A 435 -0.31 3.90 -11.39
C THR A 435 -1.41 3.16 -12.15
N LEU A 436 -1.01 2.16 -12.92
CA LEU A 436 -1.87 1.17 -13.53
C LEU A 436 -1.64 -0.17 -12.83
N GLY A 437 -2.52 -0.50 -11.88
CA GLY A 437 -2.44 -1.76 -11.14
C GLY A 437 -3.13 -2.88 -11.91
N TYR A 438 -2.39 -3.76 -12.53
CA TYR A 438 -2.95 -4.91 -13.24
C TYR A 438 -3.62 -5.92 -12.30
N SER A 439 -3.11 -6.04 -11.07
CA SER A 439 -3.76 -6.87 -10.05
C SER A 439 -5.20 -6.44 -9.78
N ASN A 440 -5.50 -5.17 -9.97
CA ASN A 440 -6.82 -4.60 -9.78
C ASN A 440 -7.80 -4.99 -10.90
N ILE A 441 -7.26 -5.28 -12.08
CA ILE A 441 -8.02 -5.60 -13.29
C ILE A 441 -8.10 -7.11 -13.46
N TYR A 442 -6.97 -7.80 -13.32
CA TYR A 442 -6.81 -9.22 -13.65
C TYR A 442 -6.58 -10.12 -12.43
N GLY A 443 -6.51 -9.56 -11.23
CA GLY A 443 -6.22 -10.32 -10.01
C GLY A 443 -4.73 -10.49 -9.74
N VAL A 444 -4.43 -11.20 -8.66
CA VAL A 444 -3.06 -11.62 -8.32
C VAL A 444 -2.73 -12.86 -9.14
N GLU A 445 -1.88 -12.69 -10.13
CA GLU A 445 -1.48 -13.71 -11.07
C GLU A 445 0.01 -14.05 -10.91
N LYS A 446 0.42 -15.22 -11.40
CA LYS A 446 1.81 -15.66 -11.38
C LYS A 446 2.25 -16.00 -12.80
N GLU A 447 3.46 -15.56 -13.16
CA GLU A 447 4.07 -15.84 -14.46
C GLU A 447 3.17 -15.42 -15.64
N VAL A 448 2.72 -14.15 -15.60
CA VAL A 448 1.86 -13.54 -16.63
C VAL A 448 2.46 -12.26 -17.18
N ILE A 449 1.97 -11.87 -18.36
CA ILE A 449 2.40 -10.67 -19.07
C ILE A 449 1.19 -9.77 -19.32
N ALA A 450 1.36 -8.48 -19.06
CA ALA A 450 0.52 -7.41 -19.60
C ALA A 450 1.28 -6.63 -20.65
N TYR A 451 0.59 -6.30 -21.74
CA TYR A 451 1.08 -5.37 -22.73
C TYR A 451 0.22 -4.12 -22.72
N ALA A 452 0.86 -2.96 -22.54
CA ALA A 452 0.18 -1.68 -22.47
C ALA A 452 0.76 -0.69 -23.46
N TRP A 453 -0.07 0.24 -23.97
CA TRP A 453 0.40 1.34 -24.78
C TRP A 453 -0.45 2.59 -24.59
N CYS A 454 0.17 3.74 -24.81
CA CYS A 454 -0.51 5.04 -24.92
C CYS A 454 0.18 5.91 -25.99
N GLU A 455 -0.50 6.96 -26.40
CA GLU A 455 0.06 7.98 -27.28
C GLU A 455 0.19 9.31 -26.54
N VAL A 456 1.31 9.97 -26.75
CA VAL A 456 1.62 11.28 -26.19
C VAL A 456 1.79 12.27 -27.30
N THR A 457 0.98 13.32 -27.33
CA THR A 457 1.08 14.40 -28.31
C THR A 457 1.85 15.57 -27.73
N SER A 458 2.92 15.97 -28.40
CA SER A 458 3.73 17.13 -28.03
C SER A 458 3.62 18.23 -29.08
N PRO A 459 3.48 19.51 -28.70
CA PRO A 459 3.41 20.62 -29.63
C PRO A 459 4.76 20.90 -30.32
N VAL A 460 5.84 20.44 -29.73
CA VAL A 460 7.22 20.60 -30.22
C VAL A 460 8.02 19.31 -30.09
N GLU A 461 9.12 19.20 -30.81
CA GLU A 461 10.13 18.18 -30.50
C GLU A 461 10.91 18.60 -29.26
N GLN A 462 11.02 17.73 -28.26
CA GLN A 462 11.70 18.06 -27.01
C GLN A 462 12.24 16.83 -26.29
N GLU A 463 13.35 17.04 -25.59
CA GLU A 463 13.92 16.08 -24.64
C GLU A 463 13.11 16.12 -23.34
N VAL A 464 12.70 14.94 -22.87
CA VAL A 464 11.90 14.77 -21.65
C VAL A 464 12.39 13.55 -20.87
N GLN A 465 11.89 13.39 -19.64
CA GLN A 465 12.13 12.19 -18.85
C GLN A 465 10.82 11.41 -18.73
N LEU A 466 10.82 10.17 -19.16
CA LEU A 466 9.84 9.18 -18.78
C LEU A 466 10.27 8.61 -17.41
N ARG A 467 9.54 8.95 -16.37
CA ARG A 467 9.73 8.44 -15.03
C ARG A 467 8.86 7.22 -14.85
N PHE A 468 9.47 6.08 -14.57
CA PHE A 468 8.85 4.78 -14.71
C PHE A 468 9.16 3.88 -13.54
N CYS A 469 8.25 2.97 -13.26
CA CYS A 469 8.47 1.83 -12.39
C CYS A 469 7.57 0.66 -12.84
N SER A 470 8.02 -0.54 -12.58
CA SER A 470 7.24 -1.77 -12.81
C SER A 470 7.37 -2.71 -11.62
N ASP A 471 6.35 -3.47 -11.40
CA ASP A 471 6.28 -4.64 -10.53
C ASP A 471 5.87 -5.84 -11.43
N ASP A 472 6.73 -6.79 -11.79
CA ASP A 472 8.16 -6.99 -11.60
C ASP A 472 8.98 -6.54 -12.81
N ASP A 473 9.25 -7.47 -13.79
CA ASP A 473 10.04 -7.21 -14.99
C ASP A 473 9.29 -6.34 -15.99
N ALA A 474 9.99 -5.47 -16.68
CA ALA A 474 9.40 -4.72 -17.79
C ALA A 474 10.42 -4.33 -18.86
N TRP A 475 9.94 -4.13 -20.09
CA TRP A 475 10.61 -3.29 -21.05
C TRP A 475 9.70 -2.16 -21.53
N VAL A 476 10.33 -1.06 -21.94
CA VAL A 476 9.66 0.13 -22.44
C VAL A 476 10.16 0.44 -23.83
N ARG A 477 9.25 0.69 -24.77
CA ARG A 477 9.53 1.19 -26.11
C ARG A 477 8.89 2.56 -26.33
N VAL A 478 9.60 3.41 -27.06
CA VAL A 478 9.08 4.69 -27.55
C VAL A 478 9.23 4.72 -29.07
N ASN A 479 8.10 4.87 -29.77
CA ASN A 479 8.04 4.81 -31.25
C ASN A 479 8.70 3.53 -31.82
N GLY A 480 8.46 2.38 -31.17
CA GLY A 480 8.98 1.07 -31.55
C GLY A 480 10.44 0.80 -31.16
N LYS A 481 11.17 1.78 -30.61
CA LYS A 481 12.55 1.61 -30.13
C LYS A 481 12.56 1.29 -28.63
N GLU A 482 13.20 0.18 -28.22
CA GLU A 482 13.41 -0.11 -26.80
C GLU A 482 14.33 0.94 -26.16
N VAL A 483 13.84 1.59 -25.11
CA VAL A 483 14.54 2.64 -24.38
C VAL A 483 14.95 2.21 -22.98
N ALA A 484 14.31 1.16 -22.44
CA ALA A 484 14.64 0.60 -21.13
C ALA A 484 14.19 -0.86 -21.01
N ARG A 485 14.91 -1.62 -20.18
CA ARG A 485 14.59 -3.00 -19.82
C ARG A 485 15.01 -3.23 -18.37
N TYR A 486 14.10 -3.78 -17.57
CA TYR A 486 14.28 -4.07 -16.15
C TYR A 486 13.95 -5.52 -15.88
N THR A 487 14.73 -6.17 -15.01
CA THR A 487 14.51 -7.56 -14.62
C THR A 487 14.69 -7.72 -13.12
N GLY A 488 13.86 -8.54 -12.50
CA GLY A 488 13.93 -8.86 -11.09
C GLY A 488 12.63 -8.57 -10.35
N VAL A 489 12.56 -9.03 -9.11
CA VAL A 489 11.44 -8.70 -8.22
C VAL A 489 11.52 -7.24 -7.82
N ASN A 490 10.49 -6.50 -8.11
CA ASN A 490 10.37 -5.07 -7.82
C ASN A 490 8.99 -4.77 -7.26
N GLY A 491 8.87 -3.76 -6.41
CA GLY A 491 7.60 -3.13 -6.08
C GLY A 491 7.43 -1.81 -6.81
N LEU A 492 6.21 -1.31 -6.88
CA LEU A 492 5.93 0.01 -7.47
C LEU A 492 6.48 1.11 -6.57
N ASP A 493 7.40 1.89 -7.11
CA ASP A 493 8.03 3.02 -6.44
C ASP A 493 8.05 4.22 -7.40
N PHE A 494 7.59 5.40 -6.93
CA PHE A 494 7.50 6.59 -7.77
C PHE A 494 8.88 7.03 -8.24
N ASP A 495 8.99 7.38 -9.53
CA ASP A 495 10.21 7.90 -10.15
C ASP A 495 11.45 7.00 -9.96
N LYS A 496 11.25 5.70 -9.78
CA LYS A 496 12.35 4.75 -9.55
C LYS A 496 13.37 4.78 -10.69
N GLU A 497 12.87 4.80 -11.90
CA GLU A 497 13.68 4.85 -13.11
C GLU A 497 13.42 6.16 -13.86
N ILE A 498 14.50 6.81 -14.30
CA ILE A 498 14.45 8.05 -15.05
C ILE A 498 15.02 7.77 -16.43
N ILE A 499 14.14 7.66 -17.42
CA ILE A 499 14.48 7.30 -18.79
C ILE A 499 14.47 8.57 -19.64
N PRO A 500 15.61 9.07 -20.11
CA PRO A 500 15.62 10.18 -21.05
C PRO A 500 15.05 9.72 -22.40
N ILE A 501 14.06 10.44 -22.91
CA ILE A 501 13.43 10.19 -24.20
C ILE A 501 13.22 11.48 -24.97
N THR A 502 13.09 11.39 -26.30
CA THR A 502 12.72 12.51 -27.16
C THR A 502 11.27 12.33 -27.61
N LEU A 503 10.38 13.24 -27.24
CA LEU A 503 9.07 13.35 -27.86
C LEU A 503 9.20 14.11 -29.18
N LYS A 504 8.66 13.52 -30.25
CA LYS A 504 8.56 14.22 -31.55
C LYS A 504 7.46 15.28 -31.48
N LYS A 505 7.57 16.30 -32.34
CA LYS A 505 6.41 17.15 -32.60
C LYS A 505 5.30 16.30 -33.23
N GLY A 506 4.10 16.35 -32.64
CA GLY A 506 3.00 15.44 -32.95
C GLY A 506 2.97 14.27 -31.98
N THR A 507 2.57 13.10 -32.46
CA THR A 507 2.31 11.93 -31.62
C THR A 507 3.54 11.04 -31.48
N SER A 508 3.82 10.63 -30.25
CA SER A 508 4.78 9.57 -29.89
C SER A 508 4.03 8.46 -29.17
N ARG A 509 4.32 7.19 -29.50
CA ARG A 509 3.74 6.03 -28.84
C ARG A 509 4.70 5.48 -27.80
N ILE A 510 4.18 5.24 -26.62
CA ILE A 510 4.89 4.55 -25.53
C ILE A 510 4.24 3.18 -25.36
N GLU A 511 5.07 2.15 -25.34
CA GLU A 511 4.66 0.75 -25.18
C GLU A 511 5.40 0.15 -24.00
N VAL A 512 4.68 -0.64 -23.20
CA VAL A 512 5.22 -1.32 -22.03
C VAL A 512 4.80 -2.78 -22.06
N LYS A 513 5.75 -3.68 -21.94
CA LYS A 513 5.51 -5.07 -21.59
C LYS A 513 5.93 -5.26 -20.15
N ASN A 514 5.01 -5.66 -19.30
CA ASN A 514 5.25 -5.94 -17.89
C ASN A 514 5.01 -7.41 -17.61
N CYS A 515 5.93 -8.06 -16.90
CA CYS A 515 5.82 -9.45 -16.53
C CYS A 515 5.77 -9.57 -15.02
N ASN A 516 4.72 -10.20 -14.52
CA ASN A 516 4.60 -10.54 -13.11
C ASN A 516 5.24 -11.90 -12.82
N ARG A 517 6.10 -11.96 -11.84
CA ARG A 517 6.68 -13.21 -11.32
C ARG A 517 5.74 -13.86 -10.32
N ALA A 518 5.20 -13.07 -9.40
CA ALA A 518 4.21 -13.49 -8.41
C ALA A 518 3.74 -12.27 -7.60
N GLY A 519 2.53 -12.32 -7.05
CA GLY A 519 2.01 -11.28 -6.17
C GLY A 519 1.24 -10.18 -6.90
N MET A 520 1.22 -9.01 -6.30
CA MET A 520 0.65 -7.80 -6.91
C MET A 520 1.53 -7.39 -8.10
N TRP A 521 0.93 -6.72 -9.09
CA TRP A 521 1.65 -6.27 -10.27
C TRP A 521 1.03 -5.05 -10.92
N GLY A 522 1.88 -4.28 -11.61
CA GLY A 522 1.45 -3.04 -12.25
C GLY A 522 2.61 -2.23 -12.79
N ILE A 523 2.28 -1.05 -13.31
CA ILE A 523 3.26 -0.05 -13.75
C ILE A 523 2.89 1.33 -13.20
N PHE A 524 3.92 2.17 -13.10
CA PHE A 524 3.81 3.59 -12.86
C PHE A 524 4.52 4.34 -13.97
N ALA A 525 3.90 5.41 -14.49
CA ALA A 525 4.53 6.24 -15.50
C ALA A 525 4.10 7.71 -15.44
N ARG A 526 5.06 8.61 -15.57
CA ARG A 526 4.84 10.04 -15.81
C ARG A 526 5.90 10.64 -16.71
N ILE A 527 5.54 11.73 -17.38
CA ILE A 527 6.45 12.47 -18.28
C ILE A 527 6.73 13.83 -17.67
N THR A 528 8.01 14.17 -17.56
CA THR A 528 8.48 15.43 -16.98
C THR A 528 9.53 16.09 -17.88
N ASP A 529 9.83 17.35 -17.61
CA ASP A 529 11.03 17.98 -18.15
C ASP A 529 12.31 17.31 -17.59
N THR A 530 13.46 17.75 -18.03
CA THR A 530 14.76 17.21 -17.60
C THR A 530 15.10 17.50 -16.13
N GLU A 531 14.32 18.36 -15.47
CA GLU A 531 14.44 18.68 -14.03
C GLU A 531 13.37 18.01 -13.17
N GLY A 532 12.50 17.18 -13.76
CA GLY A 532 11.46 16.44 -13.05
C GLY A 532 10.16 17.18 -12.83
N ARG A 533 9.98 18.36 -13.45
CA ARG A 533 8.75 19.15 -13.37
C ARG A 533 7.77 18.71 -14.45
N ALA A 534 6.49 18.87 -14.18
CA ALA A 534 5.46 18.63 -15.19
C ALA A 534 5.61 19.51 -16.41
N LEU A 535 5.29 18.92 -17.56
CA LEU A 535 5.23 19.64 -18.83
C LEU A 535 3.78 20.07 -19.12
N GLU A 536 3.60 21.33 -19.47
CA GLU A 536 2.33 21.83 -20.00
C GLU A 536 2.18 21.54 -21.49
N GLY A 537 0.94 21.35 -21.94
CA GLY A 537 0.61 21.21 -23.35
C GLY A 537 0.85 19.83 -23.96
N LEU A 538 1.13 18.81 -23.15
CA LEU A 538 1.09 17.42 -23.60
C LEU A 538 -0.37 16.94 -23.68
N GLY A 539 -0.74 16.30 -24.78
CA GLY A 539 -1.98 15.53 -24.91
C GLY A 539 -1.71 14.04 -24.74
N PHE A 540 -2.70 13.29 -24.28
CA PHE A 540 -2.60 11.84 -24.12
C PHE A 540 -3.78 11.13 -24.80
N SER A 541 -3.53 9.95 -25.36
CA SER A 541 -4.57 9.04 -25.86
C SER A 541 -4.23 7.64 -25.34
N PRO A 542 -5.17 6.93 -24.69
CA PRO A 542 -6.53 7.40 -24.41
C PRO A 542 -6.57 8.55 -23.41
N GLU A 543 -7.54 9.41 -23.55
CA GLU A 543 -7.90 10.40 -22.55
C GLU A 543 -8.75 9.74 -21.47
N ARG A 544 -8.69 10.29 -20.25
CA ARG A 544 -9.42 9.77 -19.09
C ARG A 544 -10.94 10.00 -19.22
#